data_eda4b900afefa16ea6b2e27ba4e38e16
#
_entry.id   eda4b900afefa16ea6b2e27ba4e38e16
#
_cell.length_a   1.000
_cell.length_b   1.000
_cell.length_c   1.000
_cell.angle_alpha   90.00
_cell.angle_beta   90.00
_cell.angle_gamma   90.00
#
_symmetry.space_group_name_H-M   'P 1'
#
loop_
_entity.id
_entity.type
_entity.pdbx_description
1 polymer ?
#
loop_
_entity_poly.entity_id
_entity_poly.type
_entity_poly.pdbx_seq_one_letter_code
_entity_poly.pdbx_strand_id
1 'polypeptide(L)'
;MYRPYIVCHMVTSIDGKVTGEFLSRPECEAATEIYYEMNREYKARGSCGFICGRVTMEGSFTGGWYPDLSGYKPVHHNIDKKMDFIVDDLSGFYAVAFDTHGKLGWKSNKIIDPDGDPGYDGAQIIEVLSEDVDERYLGYLESMEIPYIFAGEKSIDVELALFKLKKIIGCETLLLEGGSIINGAFERAGAVDELSLVVAPTVAGKDSKPLFMDADIANFELVKAKNENGNLVLNYKRK
;
A
#
# COMPACT_ATOMS: atom_id res chain seq x y z
N MET A 1 -19.21 2.45 -7.78
CA MET A 1 -18.78 3.09 -6.52
C MET A 1 -17.77 4.18 -6.88
N TYR A 2 -17.79 5.33 -6.22
CA TYR A 2 -16.86 6.43 -6.48
C TYR A 2 -15.55 6.20 -5.70
N ARG A 3 -14.62 5.46 -6.30
CA ARG A 3 -13.32 5.11 -5.76
C ARG A 3 -12.28 4.89 -6.88
N PRO A 4 -10.98 4.87 -6.59
CA PRO A 4 -9.97 4.44 -7.56
C PRO A 4 -10.18 2.97 -7.99
N TYR A 5 -9.71 2.65 -9.17
CA TYR A 5 -9.52 1.28 -9.62
C TYR A 5 -8.29 0.69 -8.90
N ILE A 6 -8.46 -0.47 -8.29
CA ILE A 6 -7.42 -1.09 -7.46
C ILE A 6 -6.87 -2.34 -8.14
N VAL A 7 -5.58 -2.31 -8.43
CA VAL A 7 -4.81 -3.44 -8.94
C VAL A 7 -3.99 -4.03 -7.80
N CYS A 8 -4.32 -5.22 -7.31
CA CYS A 8 -3.48 -5.95 -6.36
C CYS A 8 -2.27 -6.50 -7.11
N HIS A 9 -1.12 -5.84 -6.96
CA HIS A 9 0.13 -6.14 -7.65
C HIS A 9 1.12 -6.78 -6.69
N MET A 10 1.47 -8.06 -6.90
CA MET A 10 2.23 -8.83 -5.92
C MET A 10 3.15 -9.89 -6.56
N VAL A 11 4.31 -10.10 -5.93
CA VAL A 11 5.07 -11.35 -6.09
C VAL A 11 4.46 -12.42 -5.19
N THR A 12 4.24 -13.61 -5.72
CA THR A 12 3.77 -14.76 -4.94
C THR A 12 4.64 -15.99 -5.18
N SER A 13 4.65 -16.89 -4.21
CA SER A 13 5.15 -18.26 -4.41
C SER A 13 4.12 -19.12 -5.14
N ILE A 14 4.52 -20.34 -5.58
CA ILE A 14 3.61 -21.34 -6.19
C ILE A 14 2.45 -21.67 -5.25
N ASP A 15 2.69 -21.70 -3.93
CA ASP A 15 1.67 -21.98 -2.90
C ASP A 15 0.92 -20.69 -2.43
N GLY A 16 1.00 -19.61 -3.21
CA GLY A 16 0.20 -18.39 -3.01
C GLY A 16 0.58 -17.56 -1.79
N LYS A 17 1.84 -17.59 -1.37
CA LYS A 17 2.37 -16.80 -0.26
C LYS A 17 3.03 -15.52 -0.76
N VAL A 18 2.98 -14.47 0.07
CA VAL A 18 3.52 -13.14 -0.24
C VAL A 18 4.52 -12.62 0.79
N THR A 19 4.82 -13.41 1.81
CA THR A 19 5.84 -13.06 2.83
C THR A 19 6.73 -14.27 3.09
N GLY A 20 7.92 -14.00 3.62
CA GLY A 20 8.83 -15.03 4.07
C GLY A 20 10.20 -14.93 3.37
N GLU A 21 11.10 -15.78 3.81
CA GLU A 21 12.49 -15.82 3.35
C GLU A 21 12.63 -16.09 1.85
N PHE A 22 11.61 -16.69 1.21
CA PHE A 22 11.67 -17.01 -0.21
C PHE A 22 11.87 -15.76 -1.10
N LEU A 23 11.36 -14.58 -0.68
CA LEU A 23 11.49 -13.33 -1.44
C LEU A 23 12.94 -12.84 -1.55
N SER A 24 13.80 -13.21 -0.60
CA SER A 24 15.23 -12.82 -0.61
C SER A 24 16.14 -13.89 -1.21
N ARG A 25 15.58 -14.98 -1.74
CA ARG A 25 16.38 -16.05 -2.36
C ARG A 25 16.72 -15.73 -3.81
N PRO A 26 17.90 -16.19 -4.29
CA PRO A 26 18.30 -15.98 -5.68
C PRO A 26 17.28 -16.48 -6.71
N GLU A 27 16.55 -17.56 -6.40
CA GLU A 27 15.50 -18.11 -7.28
C GLU A 27 14.31 -17.17 -7.48
N CYS A 28 14.14 -16.18 -6.60
CA CYS A 28 13.06 -15.19 -6.69
C CYS A 28 13.51 -13.83 -7.27
N GLU A 29 14.81 -13.63 -7.49
CA GLU A 29 15.36 -12.38 -8.01
C GLU A 29 14.69 -11.95 -9.33
N ALA A 30 14.58 -12.87 -10.29
CA ALA A 30 13.93 -12.59 -11.56
C ALA A 30 12.42 -12.25 -11.40
N ALA A 31 11.72 -12.85 -10.43
CA ALA A 31 10.33 -12.49 -10.14
C ALA A 31 10.22 -11.07 -9.56
N THR A 32 11.15 -10.69 -8.71
CA THR A 32 11.22 -9.36 -8.10
C THR A 32 11.54 -8.29 -9.16
N GLU A 33 12.46 -8.56 -10.08
CA GLU A 33 12.75 -7.65 -11.19
C GLU A 33 11.54 -7.44 -12.10
N ILE A 34 10.85 -8.51 -12.50
CA ILE A 34 9.61 -8.44 -13.29
C ILE A 34 8.55 -7.60 -12.55
N TYR A 35 8.41 -7.81 -11.25
CA TYR A 35 7.48 -7.05 -10.41
C TYR A 35 7.80 -5.54 -10.47
N TYR A 36 9.04 -5.13 -10.27
CA TYR A 36 9.44 -3.73 -10.34
C TYR A 36 9.29 -3.13 -11.74
N GLU A 37 9.60 -3.89 -12.79
CA GLU A 37 9.35 -3.46 -14.17
C GLU A 37 7.86 -3.19 -14.42
N MET A 38 6.99 -4.10 -13.96
CA MET A 38 5.54 -3.93 -14.09
C MET A 38 5.02 -2.74 -13.25
N ASN A 39 5.56 -2.49 -12.06
CA ASN A 39 5.24 -1.30 -11.26
C ASN A 39 5.55 -0.02 -12.05
N ARG A 40 6.75 0.09 -12.63
CA ARG A 40 7.14 1.22 -13.48
C ARG A 40 6.24 1.38 -14.70
N GLU A 41 5.80 0.27 -15.31
CA GLU A 41 4.83 0.29 -16.41
C GLU A 41 3.46 0.82 -15.97
N TYR A 42 2.95 0.41 -14.81
CA TYR A 42 1.70 0.93 -14.27
C TYR A 42 1.78 2.43 -14.01
N LYS A 43 2.87 2.91 -13.43
CA LYS A 43 3.14 4.34 -13.24
C LYS A 43 3.14 5.08 -14.58
N ALA A 44 3.84 4.57 -15.59
CA ALA A 44 3.90 5.17 -16.93
C ALA A 44 2.53 5.20 -17.65
N ARG A 45 1.62 4.28 -17.31
CA ARG A 45 0.24 4.23 -17.82
C ARG A 45 -0.73 5.10 -17.03
N GLY A 46 -0.27 5.84 -16.02
CA GLY A 46 -1.08 6.78 -15.25
C GLY A 46 -1.61 6.24 -13.93
N SER A 47 -1.02 5.19 -13.34
CA SER A 47 -1.27 4.87 -11.95
C SER A 47 -0.86 6.05 -11.08
N CYS A 48 -1.73 6.41 -10.13
CA CYS A 48 -1.49 7.56 -9.24
C CYS A 48 -0.56 7.23 -8.07
N GLY A 49 -0.18 5.97 -7.88
CA GLY A 49 0.64 5.55 -6.76
C GLY A 49 0.37 4.13 -6.31
N PHE A 50 0.84 3.83 -5.12
CA PHE A 50 0.72 2.52 -4.51
C PHE A 50 0.22 2.61 -3.07
N ILE A 51 -0.38 1.53 -2.60
CA ILE A 51 -0.94 1.38 -1.26
C ILE A 51 -0.23 0.22 -0.58
N CYS A 52 0.29 0.46 0.61
CA CYS A 52 0.79 -0.61 1.49
C CYS A 52 0.25 -0.48 2.91
N GLY A 53 0.16 -1.59 3.60
CA GLY A 53 -0.08 -1.60 5.03
C GLY A 53 1.19 -1.23 5.82
N ARG A 54 0.99 -0.80 7.08
CA ARG A 54 2.06 -0.34 7.96
C ARG A 54 3.32 -1.23 7.95
N VAL A 55 3.15 -2.54 8.11
CA VAL A 55 4.31 -3.46 8.22
C VAL A 55 5.15 -3.49 6.94
N THR A 56 4.52 -3.38 5.77
CA THR A 56 5.21 -3.32 4.48
C THR A 56 5.94 -1.98 4.35
N MET A 57 5.28 -0.85 4.65
CA MET A 57 5.91 0.47 4.65
C MET A 57 7.10 0.53 5.62
N GLU A 58 6.93 -0.07 6.80
CA GLU A 58 7.98 -0.14 7.84
C GLU A 58 9.21 -0.89 7.35
N GLY A 59 9.01 -2.06 6.74
CA GLY A 59 10.10 -2.88 6.23
C GLY A 59 10.79 -2.29 5.00
N SER A 60 10.04 -1.65 4.11
CA SER A 60 10.55 -1.17 2.84
C SER A 60 11.15 0.25 2.92
N PHE A 61 10.59 1.16 3.74
CA PHE A 61 10.91 2.58 3.65
C PHE A 61 11.35 3.22 4.97
N THR A 62 10.81 2.82 6.14
CA THR A 62 11.18 3.47 7.41
C THR A 62 12.20 2.69 8.23
N GLY A 63 12.49 1.45 7.87
CA GLY A 63 13.48 0.61 8.54
C GLY A 63 13.16 0.32 10.01
N GLY A 64 11.88 0.34 10.38
CA GLY A 64 11.43 0.08 11.75
C GLY A 64 11.70 1.22 12.74
N TRP A 65 12.07 2.40 12.26
CA TRP A 65 12.24 3.56 13.13
C TRP A 65 10.87 4.16 13.51
N TYR A 66 10.76 4.54 14.80
CA TYR A 66 9.57 5.19 15.34
C TYR A 66 9.94 6.58 15.88
N PRO A 67 9.13 7.63 15.62
CA PRO A 67 9.41 8.95 16.14
C PRO A 67 9.23 9.03 17.65
N ASP A 68 10.11 9.78 18.33
CA ASP A 68 9.83 10.23 19.70
C ASP A 68 8.81 11.38 19.65
N LEU A 69 7.60 11.08 20.07
CA LEU A 69 6.49 12.05 20.05
C LEU A 69 6.53 13.08 21.18
N SER A 70 7.46 12.96 22.16
CA SER A 70 7.52 13.85 23.31
C SER A 70 7.77 15.31 22.95
N GLY A 71 8.42 15.56 21.82
CA GLY A 71 8.73 16.90 21.32
C GLY A 71 7.62 17.55 20.49
N TYR A 72 6.55 16.82 20.14
CA TYR A 72 5.49 17.31 19.29
C TYR A 72 4.26 17.76 20.07
N LYS A 73 3.67 18.86 19.63
CA LYS A 73 2.41 19.34 20.20
C LYS A 73 1.24 18.53 19.65
N PRO A 74 0.27 18.14 20.50
CA PRO A 74 -0.94 17.51 20.02
C PRO A 74 -1.73 18.47 19.13
N VAL A 75 -2.26 17.94 18.01
CA VAL A 75 -3.19 18.66 17.16
C VAL A 75 -4.60 18.40 17.67
N HIS A 76 -5.18 19.40 18.33
CA HIS A 76 -6.53 19.30 18.85
C HIS A 76 -7.57 19.59 17.74
N HIS A 77 -8.20 18.54 17.25
CA HIS A 77 -9.39 18.71 16.44
C HIS A 77 -10.59 19.07 17.34
N ASN A 78 -11.50 19.92 16.85
CA ASN A 78 -12.75 20.22 17.55
C ASN A 78 -13.51 18.91 17.87
N ILE A 79 -14.14 18.88 19.05
CA ILE A 79 -14.70 17.70 19.74
C ILE A 79 -15.59 16.82 18.86
N ASP A 80 -16.14 17.35 17.76
CA ASP A 80 -17.15 16.65 16.94
C ASP A 80 -16.65 16.01 15.65
N LYS A 81 -15.43 16.28 15.18
CA LYS A 81 -14.85 15.63 13.98
C LYS A 81 -13.35 15.78 13.88
N LYS A 82 -12.65 14.68 13.69
CA LYS A 82 -11.28 14.68 13.18
C LYS A 82 -11.26 15.21 11.74
N MET A 83 -10.36 16.16 11.46
CA MET A 83 -10.24 16.77 10.13
C MET A 83 -9.03 16.21 9.41
N ASP A 84 -9.24 15.85 8.14
CA ASP A 84 -8.14 15.46 7.26
C ASP A 84 -7.17 16.65 7.09
N PHE A 85 -5.88 16.38 7.04
CA PHE A 85 -4.84 17.36 6.75
C PHE A 85 -4.32 17.17 5.34
N ILE A 86 -4.48 18.16 4.50
CA ILE A 86 -4.08 18.12 3.10
C ILE A 86 -3.18 19.32 2.81
N VAL A 87 -2.07 19.08 2.16
CA VAL A 87 -1.15 20.13 1.72
C VAL A 87 -1.54 20.65 0.32
N ASP A 88 -1.21 21.91 0.03
CA ASP A 88 -1.61 22.57 -1.23
C ASP A 88 -0.90 21.99 -2.46
N ASP A 89 0.36 21.53 -2.30
CA ASP A 89 1.18 21.02 -3.41
C ASP A 89 1.24 19.49 -3.41
N LEU A 90 0.19 18.84 -3.93
CA LEU A 90 0.14 17.40 -4.12
C LEU A 90 0.81 16.99 -5.44
N SER A 91 1.84 16.16 -5.38
CA SER A 91 2.78 15.88 -6.49
C SER A 91 2.29 14.92 -7.57
N GLY A 92 1.10 14.36 -7.46
CA GLY A 92 0.51 13.48 -8.49
C GLY A 92 0.96 12.02 -8.51
N PHE A 93 1.98 11.60 -7.74
CA PHE A 93 2.32 10.20 -7.51
C PHE A 93 2.51 9.93 -6.01
N TYR A 94 1.83 8.94 -5.47
CA TYR A 94 1.60 8.81 -4.03
C TYR A 94 2.01 7.46 -3.48
N ALA A 95 2.57 7.48 -2.27
CA ALA A 95 2.75 6.32 -1.39
C ALA A 95 1.68 6.40 -0.29
N VAL A 96 0.63 5.61 -0.40
CA VAL A 96 -0.49 5.62 0.53
C VAL A 96 -0.28 4.57 1.60
N ALA A 97 0.01 5.00 2.82
CA ALA A 97 0.28 4.14 3.96
C ALA A 97 -0.97 3.94 4.81
N PHE A 98 -1.43 2.69 4.96
CA PHE A 98 -2.51 2.33 5.87
C PHE A 98 -1.93 2.01 7.24
N ASP A 99 -1.86 3.03 8.11
CA ASP A 99 -1.30 2.95 9.46
C ASP A 99 -2.33 3.31 10.53
N THR A 100 -3.21 2.40 10.83
CA THR A 100 -4.37 2.59 11.71
C THR A 100 -4.09 3.43 12.97
N HIS A 101 -2.92 3.24 13.60
CA HIS A 101 -2.60 3.85 14.89
C HIS A 101 -1.45 4.87 14.83
N GLY A 102 -0.98 5.26 13.65
CA GLY A 102 0.06 6.26 13.51
C GLY A 102 1.39 5.84 14.15
N LYS A 103 2.07 4.85 13.56
CA LYS A 103 3.33 4.31 14.10
C LYS A 103 4.51 4.47 13.15
N LEU A 104 4.28 4.77 11.86
CA LEU A 104 5.35 4.88 10.89
C LEU A 104 6.25 6.08 11.17
N GLY A 105 7.56 5.84 11.17
CA GLY A 105 8.57 6.86 11.40
C GLY A 105 9.11 7.41 10.09
N TRP A 106 8.46 8.41 9.53
CA TRP A 106 8.90 9.09 8.32
C TRP A 106 10.04 10.06 8.59
N LYS A 107 10.99 10.17 7.68
CA LYS A 107 12.09 11.15 7.74
C LYS A 107 11.98 12.20 6.64
N SER A 108 11.00 12.06 5.78
CA SER A 108 10.70 12.95 4.66
C SER A 108 9.20 12.84 4.37
N ASN A 109 8.61 13.83 3.70
CA ASN A 109 7.24 13.76 3.17
C ASN A 109 7.16 13.04 1.83
N LYS A 110 8.30 12.55 1.32
CA LYS A 110 8.38 11.73 0.12
C LYS A 110 9.17 10.46 0.40
N ILE A 111 8.85 9.41 -0.32
CA ILE A 111 9.64 8.19 -0.30
C ILE A 111 11.05 8.49 -0.80
N ILE A 112 12.02 8.02 -0.04
CA ILE A 112 13.43 7.95 -0.43
C ILE A 112 13.72 6.47 -0.61
N ASP A 113 13.70 6.01 -1.84
CA ASP A 113 13.95 4.61 -2.15
C ASP A 113 15.45 4.31 -2.03
N PRO A 114 15.87 3.27 -1.28
CA PRO A 114 17.27 2.97 -1.07
C PRO A 114 18.05 2.67 -2.35
N ASP A 115 17.38 2.10 -3.35
CA ASP A 115 17.96 1.71 -4.63
C ASP A 115 17.68 2.77 -5.72
N GLY A 116 16.91 3.80 -5.40
CA GLY A 116 16.50 4.87 -6.31
C GLY A 116 15.55 4.38 -7.41
N ASP A 117 14.72 3.35 -7.13
CA ASP A 117 13.79 2.84 -8.12
C ASP A 117 12.73 3.90 -8.48
N PRO A 118 12.65 4.30 -9.76
CA PRO A 118 11.72 5.34 -10.20
C PRO A 118 10.24 4.95 -10.05
N GLY A 119 9.94 3.69 -9.77
CA GLY A 119 8.59 3.22 -9.40
C GLY A 119 8.14 3.72 -8.02
N TYR A 120 9.09 4.02 -7.13
CA TYR A 120 8.82 4.40 -5.74
C TYR A 120 9.41 5.76 -5.36
N ASP A 121 10.64 6.03 -5.80
CA ASP A 121 11.38 7.21 -5.38
C ASP A 121 10.64 8.51 -5.71
N GLY A 122 10.62 9.42 -4.74
CA GLY A 122 9.93 10.70 -4.83
C GLY A 122 8.41 10.64 -4.69
N ALA A 123 7.80 9.47 -4.47
CA ALA A 123 6.36 9.35 -4.20
C ALA A 123 5.98 10.11 -2.93
N GLN A 124 4.98 10.98 -3.01
CA GLN A 124 4.51 11.75 -1.87
C GLN A 124 3.72 10.85 -0.91
N ILE A 125 4.08 10.90 0.36
CA ILE A 125 3.46 10.08 1.39
C ILE A 125 2.08 10.64 1.72
N ILE A 126 1.10 9.77 1.88
CA ILE A 126 -0.22 10.04 2.44
C ILE A 126 -0.53 8.98 3.49
N GLU A 127 -0.84 9.40 4.70
CA GLU A 127 -1.24 8.51 5.79
C GLU A 127 -2.75 8.32 5.83
N VAL A 128 -3.18 7.07 5.93
CA VAL A 128 -4.57 6.70 6.22
C VAL A 128 -4.63 6.21 7.65
N LEU A 129 -5.33 6.94 8.50
CA LEU A 129 -5.36 6.76 9.95
C LEU A 129 -6.77 6.44 10.45
N SER A 130 -6.87 5.83 11.64
CA SER A 130 -8.11 5.85 12.41
C SER A 130 -8.17 7.12 13.28
N GLU A 131 -9.35 7.46 13.77
CA GLU A 131 -9.54 8.59 14.68
C GLU A 131 -8.94 8.35 16.09
N ASP A 132 -8.55 7.11 16.40
CA ASP A 132 -7.93 6.68 17.67
C ASP A 132 -6.39 6.84 17.66
N VAL A 133 -5.84 7.65 16.77
CA VAL A 133 -4.42 7.96 16.68
C VAL A 133 -4.00 8.98 17.75
N ASP A 134 -2.76 8.87 18.25
CA ASP A 134 -2.18 9.88 19.16
C ASP A 134 -2.10 11.25 18.45
N GLU A 135 -2.71 12.28 19.03
CA GLU A 135 -2.72 13.62 18.47
C GLU A 135 -1.32 14.25 18.32
N ARG A 136 -0.31 13.76 19.06
CA ARG A 136 1.09 14.17 18.88
C ARG A 136 1.69 13.58 17.60
N TYR A 137 1.21 12.40 17.16
CA TYR A 137 1.59 11.84 15.87
C TYR A 137 1.09 12.71 14.71
N LEU A 138 -0.12 13.29 14.86
CA LEU A 138 -0.61 14.27 13.88
C LEU A 138 0.29 15.50 13.84
N GLY A 139 0.70 16.03 15.00
CA GLY A 139 1.66 17.14 15.09
C GLY A 139 3.02 16.82 14.45
N TYR A 140 3.47 15.57 14.57
CA TYR A 140 4.66 15.09 13.87
C TYR A 140 4.46 15.09 12.35
N LEU A 141 3.36 14.52 11.84
CA LEU A 141 3.06 14.52 10.39
C LEU A 141 2.93 15.95 9.81
N GLU A 142 2.20 16.82 10.51
CA GLU A 142 2.06 18.23 10.08
C GLU A 142 3.38 18.98 10.04
N SER A 143 4.28 18.73 11.02
CA SER A 143 5.60 19.35 11.04
C SER A 143 6.48 18.96 9.85
N MET A 144 6.16 17.86 9.18
CA MET A 144 6.85 17.35 8.00
C MET A 144 6.03 17.60 6.71
N GLU A 145 4.88 18.25 6.80
CA GLU A 145 3.96 18.44 5.67
C GLU A 145 3.52 17.12 5.03
N ILE A 146 3.31 16.06 5.87
CA ILE A 146 2.77 14.78 5.42
C ILE A 146 1.25 14.81 5.54
N PRO A 147 0.51 14.75 4.41
CA PRO A 147 -0.94 14.68 4.42
C PRO A 147 -1.45 13.43 5.12
N TYR A 148 -2.57 13.55 5.82
CA TYR A 148 -3.29 12.40 6.37
C TYR A 148 -4.80 12.52 6.21
N ILE A 149 -5.46 11.38 6.10
CA ILE A 149 -6.92 11.25 6.09
C ILE A 149 -7.37 10.27 7.16
N PHE A 150 -8.48 10.58 7.82
CA PHE A 150 -9.13 9.66 8.74
C PHE A 150 -10.14 8.79 8.01
N ALA A 151 -10.10 7.50 8.26
CA ALA A 151 -11.02 6.56 7.66
C ALA A 151 -11.52 5.53 8.69
N GLY A 152 -12.34 5.99 9.63
CA GLY A 152 -12.97 5.19 10.68
C GLY A 152 -12.48 5.51 12.09
N GLU A 153 -13.25 5.12 13.09
CA GLU A 153 -13.02 5.49 14.49
C GLU A 153 -11.82 4.74 15.12
N LYS A 154 -11.82 3.41 15.06
CA LYS A 154 -10.81 2.54 15.71
C LYS A 154 -10.07 1.62 14.74
N SER A 155 -10.63 1.41 13.56
CA SER A 155 -10.08 0.63 12.47
C SER A 155 -10.35 1.35 11.17
N ILE A 156 -9.52 1.10 10.17
CA ILE A 156 -9.69 1.74 8.86
C ILE A 156 -10.83 1.06 8.12
N ASP A 157 -11.79 1.87 7.71
CA ASP A 157 -12.83 1.56 6.72
C ASP A 157 -12.23 1.78 5.33
N VAL A 158 -12.03 0.69 4.59
CA VAL A 158 -11.41 0.70 3.25
C VAL A 158 -12.25 1.50 2.25
N GLU A 159 -13.58 1.38 2.30
CA GLU A 159 -14.46 2.09 1.36
C GLU A 159 -14.40 3.60 1.59
N LEU A 160 -14.42 4.04 2.86
CA LEU A 160 -14.28 5.44 3.23
C LEU A 160 -12.90 5.99 2.84
N ALA A 161 -11.83 5.23 3.09
CA ALA A 161 -10.47 5.60 2.69
C ALA A 161 -10.39 5.83 1.17
N LEU A 162 -10.86 4.87 0.38
CA LEU A 162 -10.83 4.95 -1.08
C LEU A 162 -11.72 6.08 -1.62
N PHE A 163 -12.90 6.29 -1.02
CA PHE A 163 -13.74 7.44 -1.38
C PHE A 163 -13.01 8.77 -1.16
N LYS A 164 -12.34 8.94 -0.01
CA LYS A 164 -11.59 10.15 0.30
C LYS A 164 -10.38 10.32 -0.63
N LEU A 165 -9.60 9.27 -0.86
CA LEU A 165 -8.48 9.30 -1.81
C LEU A 165 -8.94 9.72 -3.21
N LYS A 166 -10.05 9.19 -3.71
CA LYS A 166 -10.62 9.60 -4.99
C LYS A 166 -11.06 11.06 -5.00
N LYS A 167 -11.74 11.50 -3.94
CA LYS A 167 -12.31 12.84 -3.82
C LYS A 167 -11.23 13.92 -3.66
N ILE A 168 -10.20 13.65 -2.86
CA ILE A 168 -9.19 14.63 -2.45
C ILE A 168 -8.06 14.70 -3.48
N ILE A 169 -7.55 13.55 -3.90
CA ILE A 169 -6.38 13.47 -4.79
C ILE A 169 -6.76 13.20 -6.24
N GLY A 170 -8.01 12.87 -6.52
CA GLY A 170 -8.46 12.56 -7.87
C GLY A 170 -7.89 11.27 -8.47
N CYS A 171 -7.31 10.41 -7.65
CA CYS A 171 -6.70 9.16 -8.12
C CYS A 171 -7.68 8.30 -8.92
N GLU A 172 -7.25 7.87 -10.12
CA GLU A 172 -8.02 6.96 -10.97
C GLU A 172 -7.63 5.49 -10.72
N THR A 173 -6.35 5.20 -10.59
CA THR A 173 -5.81 3.85 -10.40
C THR A 173 -4.73 3.86 -9.33
N LEU A 174 -4.77 2.90 -8.41
CA LEU A 174 -3.75 2.66 -7.39
C LEU A 174 -3.35 1.19 -7.39
N LEU A 175 -2.06 0.93 -7.18
CA LEU A 175 -1.56 -0.42 -6.94
C LEU A 175 -1.71 -0.75 -5.47
N LEU A 176 -2.23 -1.93 -5.15
CA LEU A 176 -2.24 -2.49 -3.80
C LEU A 176 -1.06 -3.48 -3.70
N GLU A 177 -0.03 -3.08 -2.97
CA GLU A 177 1.25 -3.80 -2.88
C GLU A 177 1.47 -4.46 -1.50
N GLY A 178 0.40 -4.67 -0.82
CA GLY A 178 0.39 -5.55 0.35
C GLY A 178 0.70 -4.84 1.69
N GLY A 179 0.95 -5.59 2.75
CA GLY A 179 1.00 -7.05 2.89
C GLY A 179 -0.34 -7.77 2.97
N SER A 180 -0.27 -9.02 3.37
CA SER A 180 -1.37 -9.98 3.37
C SER A 180 -2.64 -9.49 4.09
N ILE A 181 -2.50 -8.76 5.21
CA ILE A 181 -3.64 -8.27 6.02
C ILE A 181 -4.40 -7.18 5.27
N ILE A 182 -3.72 -6.20 4.70
CA ILE A 182 -4.39 -5.12 3.96
C ILE A 182 -4.99 -5.67 2.66
N ASN A 183 -4.31 -6.58 1.97
CA ASN A 183 -4.87 -7.25 0.79
C ASN A 183 -6.20 -7.93 1.14
N GLY A 184 -6.25 -8.67 2.25
CA GLY A 184 -7.47 -9.29 2.74
C GLY A 184 -8.56 -8.29 3.11
N ALA A 185 -8.21 -7.15 3.71
CA ALA A 185 -9.17 -6.10 4.04
C ALA A 185 -9.78 -5.46 2.77
N PHE A 186 -8.96 -5.20 1.74
CA PHE A 186 -9.45 -4.71 0.45
C PHE A 186 -10.32 -5.74 -0.26
N GLU A 187 -9.99 -7.02 -0.15
CA GLU A 187 -10.78 -8.09 -0.75
C GLU A 187 -12.16 -8.21 -0.09
N ARG A 188 -12.25 -8.21 1.25
CA ARG A 188 -13.53 -8.20 1.98
C ARG A 188 -14.40 -7.00 1.66
N ALA A 189 -13.79 -5.85 1.41
CA ALA A 189 -14.49 -4.64 0.96
C ALA A 189 -14.93 -4.70 -0.52
N GLY A 190 -14.64 -5.78 -1.25
CA GLY A 190 -14.90 -5.86 -2.69
C GLY A 190 -14.14 -4.82 -3.50
N ALA A 191 -13.02 -4.35 -2.99
CA ALA A 191 -12.29 -3.22 -3.54
C ALA A 191 -11.16 -3.60 -4.51
N VAL A 192 -10.80 -4.88 -4.62
CA VAL A 192 -9.80 -5.36 -5.57
C VAL A 192 -10.47 -5.60 -6.93
N ASP A 193 -10.09 -4.83 -7.95
CA ASP A 193 -10.65 -4.90 -9.30
C ASP A 193 -9.83 -5.83 -10.21
N GLU A 194 -8.51 -5.84 -10.02
CA GLU A 194 -7.58 -6.63 -10.83
C GLU A 194 -6.51 -7.27 -9.93
N LEU A 195 -6.07 -8.48 -10.33
CA LEU A 195 -4.86 -9.10 -9.79
C LEU A 195 -3.77 -9.06 -10.84
N SER A 196 -2.60 -8.57 -10.47
CA SER A 196 -1.38 -8.58 -11.25
C SER A 196 -0.32 -9.34 -10.46
N LEU A 197 -0.14 -10.62 -10.79
CA LEU A 197 0.67 -11.55 -10.00
C LEU A 197 1.90 -12.00 -10.76
N VAL A 198 3.05 -11.92 -10.11
CA VAL A 198 4.28 -12.58 -10.56
C VAL A 198 4.50 -13.78 -9.66
N VAL A 199 4.30 -14.99 -10.20
CA VAL A 199 4.41 -16.24 -9.43
C VAL A 199 5.83 -16.78 -9.61
N ALA A 200 6.63 -16.67 -8.55
CA ALA A 200 7.98 -17.23 -8.49
C ALA A 200 7.93 -18.76 -8.38
N PRO A 201 8.86 -19.49 -9.02
CA PRO A 201 8.85 -20.96 -9.07
C PRO A 201 9.36 -21.58 -7.78
N THR A 202 8.82 -21.16 -6.63
CA THR A 202 9.24 -21.61 -5.30
C THR A 202 8.06 -21.85 -4.37
N VAL A 203 8.24 -22.69 -3.36
CA VAL A 203 7.32 -22.90 -2.24
C VAL A 203 7.85 -22.09 -1.05
N ALA A 204 7.01 -21.24 -0.48
CA ALA A 204 7.45 -20.26 0.52
C ALA A 204 7.67 -20.82 1.94
N GLY A 205 7.13 -21.99 2.24
CA GLY A 205 7.24 -22.58 3.58
C GLY A 205 6.14 -22.17 4.56
N LYS A 206 6.18 -22.81 5.75
CA LYS A 206 5.06 -22.79 6.72
C LYS A 206 4.79 -21.46 7.39
N ASP A 207 5.80 -20.62 7.58
CA ASP A 207 5.69 -19.36 8.34
C ASP A 207 5.31 -18.17 7.45
N SER A 208 5.05 -18.42 6.17
CA SER A 208 4.70 -17.41 5.17
C SER A 208 3.19 -17.15 5.13
N LYS A 209 2.80 -15.90 4.89
CA LYS A 209 1.39 -15.47 4.85
C LYS A 209 0.82 -15.58 3.44
N PRO A 210 -0.49 -15.90 3.31
CA PRO A 210 -1.17 -15.97 2.01
C PRO A 210 -1.29 -14.59 1.35
N LEU A 211 -1.62 -14.57 0.07
CA LEU A 211 -1.89 -13.32 -0.67
C LEU A 211 -2.98 -12.47 0.01
N PHE A 212 -4.04 -13.11 0.48
CA PHE A 212 -5.15 -12.48 1.17
C PHE A 212 -5.37 -13.15 2.54
N MET A 213 -5.15 -12.42 3.62
CA MET A 213 -5.48 -12.87 4.98
C MET A 213 -6.95 -12.59 5.27
N ASP A 214 -7.66 -13.61 5.75
CA ASP A 214 -9.07 -13.49 6.17
C ASP A 214 -10.00 -12.92 5.08
N ALA A 215 -9.75 -13.23 3.80
CA ALA A 215 -10.58 -12.80 2.69
C ALA A 215 -11.83 -13.66 2.53
N ASP A 216 -12.89 -13.05 1.97
CA ASP A 216 -14.08 -13.77 1.53
C ASP A 216 -13.87 -14.43 0.16
N ILE A 217 -14.82 -15.30 -0.24
CA ILE A 217 -14.79 -15.95 -1.55
C ILE A 217 -15.09 -14.92 -2.64
N ALA A 218 -14.19 -14.77 -3.59
CA ALA A 218 -14.35 -13.91 -4.75
C ALA A 218 -14.00 -14.64 -6.06
N ASN A 219 -14.57 -14.17 -7.17
CA ASN A 219 -14.36 -14.76 -8.48
C ASN A 219 -13.65 -13.78 -9.41
N PHE A 220 -12.63 -14.28 -10.07
CA PHE A 220 -11.85 -13.55 -11.06
C PHE A 220 -11.84 -14.32 -12.38
N GLU A 221 -11.62 -13.60 -13.47
CA GLU A 221 -11.44 -14.14 -14.80
C GLU A 221 -10.00 -13.90 -15.25
N LEU A 222 -9.34 -14.95 -15.74
CA LEU A 222 -7.99 -14.85 -16.27
C LEU A 222 -8.01 -14.04 -17.58
N VAL A 223 -7.26 -12.95 -17.60
CA VAL A 223 -7.10 -12.07 -18.77
C VAL A 223 -5.81 -12.39 -19.53
N LYS A 224 -4.73 -12.64 -18.80
CA LYS A 224 -3.41 -12.89 -19.39
C LYS A 224 -2.61 -13.86 -18.53
N ALA A 225 -1.92 -14.76 -19.20
CA ALA A 225 -0.89 -15.61 -18.60
C ALA A 225 0.34 -15.62 -19.51
N LYS A 226 1.53 -15.35 -18.95
CA LYS A 226 2.81 -15.32 -19.68
C LYS A 226 3.88 -16.00 -18.84
N ASN A 227 4.69 -16.83 -19.48
CA ASN A 227 5.95 -17.27 -18.87
C ASN A 227 7.02 -16.23 -19.16
N GLU A 228 7.70 -15.76 -18.13
CA GLU A 228 8.78 -14.79 -18.23
C GLU A 228 9.93 -15.20 -17.32
N ASN A 229 11.05 -15.58 -17.91
CA ASN A 229 12.25 -16.06 -17.20
C ASN A 229 11.96 -17.17 -16.18
N GLY A 230 11.05 -18.11 -16.51
CA GLY A 230 10.66 -19.20 -15.61
C GLY A 230 9.59 -18.82 -14.56
N ASN A 231 9.16 -17.58 -14.52
CA ASN A 231 8.08 -17.10 -13.66
C ASN A 231 6.76 -17.03 -14.43
N LEU A 232 5.61 -17.11 -13.74
CA LEU A 232 4.32 -16.87 -14.36
C LEU A 232 3.84 -15.45 -14.05
N VAL A 233 3.59 -14.67 -15.08
CA VAL A 233 2.92 -13.37 -14.98
C VAL A 233 1.44 -13.57 -15.28
N LEU A 234 0.57 -13.31 -14.32
CA LEU A 234 -0.86 -13.55 -14.38
C LEU A 234 -1.63 -12.24 -14.13
N ASN A 235 -2.57 -11.95 -15.02
CA ASN A 235 -3.53 -10.86 -14.79
C ASN A 235 -4.94 -11.43 -14.76
N TYR A 236 -5.70 -11.08 -13.73
CA TYR A 236 -7.10 -11.44 -13.55
C TYR A 236 -7.93 -10.19 -13.33
N LYS A 237 -9.17 -10.19 -13.80
CA LYS A 237 -10.18 -9.17 -13.47
C LYS A 237 -11.30 -9.76 -12.61
N ARG A 238 -11.81 -8.95 -11.71
CA ARG A 238 -13.00 -9.31 -10.92
C ARG A 238 -14.20 -9.50 -11.85
N LYS A 239 -15.01 -10.54 -11.57
CA LYS A 239 -16.28 -10.82 -12.23
C LYS A 239 -17.41 -10.02 -11.66
#